data_e294c185606c134c07ca8ec811598853
#
_entry.id   e294c185606c134c07ca8ec811598853
#
_cell.length_a   1.000
_cell.length_b   1.000
_cell.length_c   1.000
_cell.angle_alpha   90.00
_cell.angle_beta   90.00
_cell.angle_gamma   90.00
#
_symmetry.space_group_name_H-M   'P 1'
#
loop_
_entity.id
_entity.type
_entity.pdbx_description
1 polymer ?
#
loop_
_entity_poly.entity_id
_entity_poly.type
_entity_poly.pdbx_seq_one_letter_code
_entity_poly.pdbx_strand_id
1 'polypeptide(L)'
;GDATYENVNTLKENELVKKADIIFGIGGGKALDTAKALAYITNKEIFTFPTIASNCAGTTAVSIMYNADGSFKPYADIHAKLKYLYREKFFFTSPARHCFIYTPVIAKSPAKYMWAGIGDTYAKYFEAEMSSRGEDLVHYHALGVTTSQMCLTPLLKYGKKALDDFKSGTASFEVEQVVLGIIVTTGIASILLTNEHIIDYNTGLAHAVFYALTSFPHIEERHLHGEIVGYGVLILLLVDKNEEMFKKMFEFNRSINLPTCLADIEMNEDDLDKLVPMVCNMKDIDHNPYKISEDMVYKAFKKLEEYSKIN
;
A
#
# COMPACT_ATOMS: atom_id res chain seq x y z
N GLY A 1 6.34 -17.07 8.85
CA GLY A 1 7.52 -16.63 8.10
C GLY A 1 7.13 -15.59 7.04
N ASP A 2 8.12 -15.08 6.34
CA ASP A 2 7.90 -14.13 5.26
C ASP A 2 7.35 -14.83 4.00
N ALA A 3 6.68 -14.07 3.14
CA ALA A 3 6.18 -14.55 1.86
C ALA A 3 7.36 -14.69 0.88
N THR A 4 8.08 -15.81 0.98
CA THR A 4 9.25 -16.12 0.14
C THR A 4 8.96 -17.30 -0.79
N TYR A 5 9.69 -17.38 -1.89
CA TYR A 5 9.59 -18.53 -2.81
C TYR A 5 9.98 -19.84 -2.14
N GLU A 6 10.96 -19.79 -1.25
CA GLU A 6 11.45 -20.94 -0.49
C GLU A 6 10.33 -21.49 0.39
N ASN A 7 9.59 -20.61 1.09
CA ASN A 7 8.42 -21.02 1.89
C ASN A 7 7.33 -21.63 1.03
N VAL A 8 7.00 -21.00 -0.09
CA VAL A 8 5.96 -21.49 -1.01
C VAL A 8 6.36 -22.85 -1.58
N ASN A 9 7.62 -23.03 -2.00
CA ASN A 9 8.11 -24.30 -2.52
C ASN A 9 8.12 -25.40 -1.44
N THR A 10 8.50 -25.07 -0.20
CA THR A 10 8.43 -26.01 0.92
C THR A 10 6.99 -26.45 1.20
N LEU A 11 6.05 -25.52 1.22
CA LEU A 11 4.64 -25.84 1.42
C LEU A 11 4.05 -26.68 0.28
N LYS A 12 4.45 -26.44 -0.96
CA LYS A 12 4.03 -27.21 -2.14
C LYS A 12 4.37 -28.71 -1.98
N GLU A 13 5.48 -29.03 -1.35
CA GLU A 13 5.90 -30.42 -1.14
C GLU A 13 5.18 -31.12 0.02
N ASN A 14 4.41 -30.39 0.83
CA ASN A 14 3.66 -30.96 1.94
C ASN A 14 2.52 -31.85 1.43
N GLU A 15 2.43 -33.08 1.96
CA GLU A 15 1.44 -34.07 1.56
C GLU A 15 -0.02 -33.63 1.77
N LEU A 16 -0.30 -32.79 2.78
CA LEU A 16 -1.63 -32.23 3.01
C LEU A 16 -1.97 -31.23 1.90
N VAL A 17 -1.01 -30.41 1.50
CA VAL A 17 -1.21 -29.48 0.38
C VAL A 17 -1.42 -30.21 -0.93
N LYS A 18 -0.64 -31.25 -1.20
CA LYS A 18 -0.81 -32.08 -2.42
C LYS A 18 -2.22 -32.68 -2.52
N LYS A 19 -2.77 -33.14 -1.40
CA LYS A 19 -4.09 -33.78 -1.31
C LYS A 19 -5.26 -32.80 -1.20
N ALA A 20 -5.02 -31.55 -0.83
CA ALA A 20 -6.09 -30.56 -0.67
C ALA A 20 -6.67 -30.14 -2.04
N ASP A 21 -7.95 -29.89 -2.09
CA ASP A 21 -8.64 -29.32 -3.26
C ASP A 21 -8.62 -27.79 -3.21
N ILE A 22 -8.57 -27.21 -2.01
CA ILE A 22 -8.72 -25.79 -1.73
C ILE A 22 -7.64 -25.33 -0.75
N ILE A 23 -7.18 -24.09 -0.91
CA ILE A 23 -6.29 -23.42 0.04
C ILE A 23 -7.07 -22.34 0.78
N PHE A 24 -6.95 -22.30 2.11
CA PHE A 24 -7.43 -21.21 2.95
C PHE A 24 -6.25 -20.39 3.45
N GLY A 25 -6.12 -19.14 2.99
CA GLY A 25 -5.16 -18.17 3.49
C GLY A 25 -5.73 -17.42 4.69
N ILE A 26 -5.22 -17.67 5.90
CA ILE A 26 -5.68 -17.03 7.14
C ILE A 26 -4.52 -16.28 7.77
N GLY A 27 -4.64 -14.95 7.94
CA GLY A 27 -3.57 -14.15 8.55
C GLY A 27 -3.47 -12.73 8.01
N GLY A 28 -2.32 -12.10 8.22
CA GLY A 28 -1.96 -10.82 7.66
C GLY A 28 -1.40 -10.95 6.23
N GLY A 29 -0.98 -9.82 5.64
CA GLY A 29 -0.53 -9.74 4.24
C GLY A 29 0.44 -10.83 3.83
N LYS A 30 1.55 -11.03 4.58
CA LYS A 30 2.56 -12.07 4.27
C LYS A 30 1.97 -13.50 4.21
N ALA A 31 1.06 -13.83 5.13
CA ALA A 31 0.40 -15.14 5.13
C ALA A 31 -0.56 -15.29 3.94
N LEU A 32 -1.29 -14.24 3.61
CA LEU A 32 -2.23 -14.21 2.47
C LEU A 32 -1.47 -14.30 1.14
N ASP A 33 -0.37 -13.56 1.00
CA ASP A 33 0.47 -13.60 -0.19
C ASP A 33 1.13 -14.98 -0.40
N THR A 34 1.62 -15.60 0.67
CA THR A 34 2.14 -16.99 0.62
C THR A 34 1.05 -17.96 0.19
N ALA A 35 -0.16 -17.85 0.75
CA ALA A 35 -1.28 -18.74 0.41
C ALA A 35 -1.76 -18.55 -1.04
N LYS A 36 -1.83 -17.31 -1.54
CA LYS A 36 -2.17 -17.02 -2.94
C LYS A 36 -1.13 -17.58 -3.90
N ALA A 37 0.16 -17.34 -3.64
CA ALA A 37 1.24 -17.88 -4.44
C ALA A 37 1.23 -19.42 -4.46
N LEU A 38 1.01 -20.06 -3.30
CA LEU A 38 0.89 -21.51 -3.17
C LEU A 38 -0.30 -22.05 -3.99
N ALA A 39 -1.47 -21.43 -3.86
CA ALA A 39 -2.67 -21.83 -4.58
C ALA A 39 -2.45 -21.75 -6.09
N TYR A 40 -1.83 -20.67 -6.56
CA TYR A 40 -1.52 -20.46 -7.96
C TYR A 40 -0.58 -21.53 -8.52
N ILE A 41 0.58 -21.79 -7.88
CA ILE A 41 1.56 -22.77 -8.38
C ILE A 41 1.07 -24.22 -8.28
N THR A 42 0.08 -24.48 -7.42
CA THR A 42 -0.56 -25.79 -7.26
C THR A 42 -1.86 -25.91 -8.02
N ASN A 43 -2.29 -24.86 -8.74
CA ASN A 43 -3.55 -24.78 -9.49
C ASN A 43 -4.76 -25.14 -8.62
N LYS A 44 -4.83 -24.54 -7.41
CA LYS A 44 -5.92 -24.76 -6.45
C LYS A 44 -6.69 -23.48 -6.22
N GLU A 45 -7.97 -23.62 -5.87
CA GLU A 45 -8.81 -22.49 -5.46
C GLU A 45 -8.28 -21.88 -4.14
N ILE A 46 -8.35 -20.55 -4.02
CA ILE A 46 -7.94 -19.81 -2.83
C ILE A 46 -9.09 -19.04 -2.20
N PHE A 47 -9.22 -19.16 -0.89
CA PHE A 47 -10.12 -18.37 -0.04
C PHE A 47 -9.28 -17.63 1.00
N THR A 48 -9.54 -16.36 1.23
CA THR A 48 -8.76 -15.52 2.13
C THR A 48 -9.56 -15.10 3.36
N PHE A 49 -8.89 -15.04 4.51
CA PHE A 49 -9.42 -14.59 5.80
C PHE A 49 -8.40 -13.62 6.42
N PRO A 50 -8.42 -12.32 6.07
CA PRO A 50 -7.54 -11.36 6.68
C PRO A 50 -7.83 -11.21 8.17
N THR A 51 -6.77 -11.29 8.99
CA THR A 51 -6.86 -11.12 10.45
C THR A 51 -6.37 -9.77 10.92
N ILE A 52 -5.84 -8.95 10.01
CA ILE A 52 -5.45 -7.56 10.21
C ILE A 52 -5.92 -6.72 9.02
N ALA A 53 -6.10 -5.43 9.23
CA ALA A 53 -6.42 -4.48 8.18
C ALA A 53 -5.23 -3.53 7.98
N SER A 54 -4.20 -3.99 7.30
CA SER A 54 -3.00 -3.20 6.99
C SER A 54 -2.83 -2.91 5.50
N ASN A 55 -3.48 -3.69 4.65
CA ASN A 55 -3.46 -3.58 3.19
C ASN A 55 -4.56 -4.44 2.56
N CYS A 56 -4.61 -4.45 1.23
CA CYS A 56 -5.60 -5.16 0.43
C CYS A 56 -5.18 -6.57 -0.03
N ALA A 57 -4.16 -7.19 0.55
CA ALA A 57 -3.64 -8.49 0.11
C ALA A 57 -4.70 -9.60 0.05
N GLY A 58 -5.75 -9.51 0.87
CA GLY A 58 -6.85 -10.48 0.89
C GLY A 58 -7.72 -10.47 -0.38
N THR A 59 -7.74 -9.39 -1.14
CA THR A 59 -8.63 -9.16 -2.27
C THR A 59 -7.93 -8.95 -3.60
N THR A 60 -6.62 -8.70 -3.59
CA THR A 60 -5.84 -8.45 -4.81
C THR A 60 -5.42 -9.74 -5.51
N ALA A 61 -5.23 -9.64 -6.84
CA ALA A 61 -4.70 -10.70 -7.69
C ALA A 61 -3.16 -10.66 -7.82
N VAL A 62 -2.48 -10.24 -6.77
CA VAL A 62 -1.01 -10.15 -6.72
C VAL A 62 -0.49 -10.60 -5.36
N SER A 63 0.70 -11.16 -5.31
CA SER A 63 1.43 -11.45 -4.08
C SER A 63 2.73 -10.66 -4.03
N ILE A 64 2.99 -10.01 -2.90
CA ILE A 64 4.25 -9.34 -2.62
C ILE A 64 5.21 -10.35 -1.99
N MET A 65 6.31 -10.62 -2.71
CA MET A 65 7.30 -11.62 -2.29
C MET A 65 8.55 -10.95 -1.71
N TYR A 66 9.15 -11.61 -0.74
CA TYR A 66 10.35 -11.17 -0.03
C TYR A 66 11.56 -12.01 -0.42
N ASN A 67 12.76 -11.50 -0.13
CA ASN A 67 13.98 -12.30 -0.20
C ASN A 67 14.01 -13.33 0.93
N ALA A 68 14.88 -14.34 0.80
CA ALA A 68 15.03 -15.38 1.82
C ALA A 68 15.50 -14.84 3.19
N ASP A 69 16.20 -13.71 3.21
CA ASP A 69 16.63 -13.00 4.42
C ASP A 69 15.53 -12.14 5.05
N GLY A 70 14.33 -12.10 4.43
CA GLY A 70 13.18 -11.33 4.90
C GLY A 70 13.16 -9.87 4.43
N SER A 71 14.20 -9.39 3.76
CA SER A 71 14.22 -8.04 3.19
C SER A 71 13.23 -7.92 2.03
N PHE A 72 12.64 -6.72 1.90
CA PHE A 72 11.75 -6.43 0.78
C PHE A 72 12.54 -6.45 -0.53
N LYS A 73 12.00 -7.10 -1.56
CA LYS A 73 12.58 -7.01 -2.91
C LYS A 73 12.26 -5.64 -3.47
N PRO A 74 13.27 -4.80 -3.78
CA PRO A 74 13.02 -3.51 -4.40
C PRO A 74 12.21 -3.69 -5.69
N TYR A 75 11.24 -2.81 -5.88
CA TYR A 75 10.30 -2.83 -7.01
C TYR A 75 11.02 -2.89 -8.38
N ALA A 76 12.22 -2.28 -8.49
CA ALA A 76 13.05 -2.34 -9.69
C ALA A 76 13.55 -3.76 -10.02
N ASP A 77 13.93 -4.55 -9.02
CA ASP A 77 14.34 -5.95 -9.21
C ASP A 77 13.13 -6.86 -9.47
N ILE A 78 11.99 -6.55 -8.86
CA ILE A 78 10.72 -7.18 -9.16
C ILE A 78 10.35 -6.91 -10.62
N HIS A 79 10.48 -5.69 -11.12
CA HIS A 79 10.22 -5.38 -12.54
C HIS A 79 11.22 -6.01 -13.51
N ALA A 80 12.51 -6.08 -13.19
CA ALA A 80 13.49 -6.72 -14.06
C ALA A 80 13.27 -8.24 -14.15
N LYS A 81 12.92 -8.91 -13.05
CA LYS A 81 12.52 -10.32 -13.03
C LYS A 81 11.05 -10.52 -13.39
N LEU A 82 10.15 -9.61 -13.02
CA LEU A 82 8.76 -9.62 -13.42
C LEU A 82 8.61 -9.39 -14.92
N LYS A 83 9.52 -8.67 -15.61
CA LYS A 83 9.47 -8.63 -17.07
C LYS A 83 9.59 -10.02 -17.70
N TYR A 84 10.24 -10.97 -17.00
CA TYR A 84 10.28 -12.39 -17.36
C TYR A 84 9.21 -13.23 -16.64
N LEU A 85 8.79 -12.86 -15.43
CA LEU A 85 7.77 -13.55 -14.63
C LEU A 85 6.36 -12.97 -14.84
N TYR A 86 6.25 -11.70 -15.25
CA TYR A 86 5.04 -11.01 -15.66
C TYR A 86 4.36 -11.69 -16.84
N ARG A 87 5.11 -12.36 -17.65
CA ARG A 87 4.52 -13.15 -18.73
C ARG A 87 3.89 -14.45 -18.26
N GLU A 88 4.16 -14.93 -17.03
CA GLU A 88 3.67 -16.26 -16.66
C GLU A 88 3.26 -16.52 -15.20
N LYS A 89 3.65 -15.78 -14.12
CA LYS A 89 3.50 -16.38 -12.77
C LYS A 89 3.21 -15.51 -11.53
N PHE A 90 3.04 -14.19 -11.55
CA PHE A 90 2.85 -13.38 -10.33
C PHE A 90 1.62 -12.49 -10.28
N PHE A 91 1.09 -12.12 -11.39
CA PHE A 91 -0.26 -11.60 -11.48
C PHE A 91 -1.15 -12.80 -11.73
N PHE A 92 -1.97 -13.09 -10.75
CA PHE A 92 -2.97 -14.11 -10.89
C PHE A 92 -3.99 -13.62 -11.91
N THR A 93 -4.52 -14.53 -12.70
CA THR A 93 -5.61 -14.24 -13.65
C THR A 93 -6.89 -13.82 -12.93
N SER A 94 -6.98 -14.10 -11.62
CA SER A 94 -8.11 -13.75 -10.77
C SER A 94 -7.66 -13.56 -9.32
N PRO A 95 -8.36 -12.71 -8.55
CA PRO A 95 -8.16 -12.62 -7.10
C PRO A 95 -8.65 -13.91 -6.41
N ALA A 96 -8.53 -13.94 -5.08
CA ALA A 96 -9.13 -15.01 -4.28
C ALA A 96 -10.62 -15.19 -4.62
N ARG A 97 -11.10 -16.44 -4.65
CA ARG A 97 -12.50 -16.77 -4.95
C ARG A 97 -13.49 -16.07 -4.02
N HIS A 98 -13.13 -16.01 -2.73
CA HIS A 98 -13.80 -15.22 -1.72
C HIS A 98 -12.79 -14.67 -0.73
N CYS A 99 -13.05 -13.47 -0.23
CA CYS A 99 -12.40 -12.88 0.92
C CYS A 99 -13.42 -12.77 2.07
N PHE A 100 -13.20 -13.49 3.15
CA PHE A 100 -14.07 -13.47 4.32
C PHE A 100 -13.54 -12.48 5.34
N ILE A 101 -14.23 -11.38 5.53
CA ILE A 101 -13.85 -10.31 6.45
C ILE A 101 -14.68 -10.44 7.71
N TYR A 102 -14.03 -10.79 8.82
CA TYR A 102 -14.68 -10.87 10.12
C TYR A 102 -14.10 -9.82 11.05
N THR A 103 -14.74 -8.66 11.05
CA THR A 103 -14.29 -7.45 11.75
C THR A 103 -13.98 -7.67 13.24
N PRO A 104 -14.74 -8.51 14.01
CA PRO A 104 -14.39 -8.79 15.41
C PRO A 104 -13.04 -9.48 15.63
N VAL A 105 -12.54 -10.25 14.68
CA VAL A 105 -11.17 -10.82 14.75
C VAL A 105 -10.16 -9.73 14.40
N ILE A 106 -10.41 -8.96 13.35
CA ILE A 106 -9.54 -7.88 12.93
C ILE A 106 -9.38 -6.84 14.03
N ALA A 107 -10.47 -6.45 14.69
CA ALA A 107 -10.47 -5.46 15.77
C ALA A 107 -9.65 -5.88 17.01
N LYS A 108 -9.30 -7.15 17.15
CA LYS A 108 -8.43 -7.66 18.23
C LYS A 108 -6.95 -7.68 17.83
N SER A 109 -6.63 -7.33 16.60
CA SER A 109 -5.21 -7.27 16.15
C SER A 109 -4.53 -5.99 16.65
N PRO A 110 -3.19 -5.92 16.64
CA PRO A 110 -2.50 -4.70 17.04
C PRO A 110 -2.92 -3.49 16.19
N ALA A 111 -3.34 -2.41 16.87
CA ALA A 111 -3.91 -1.21 16.24
C ALA A 111 -2.97 -0.54 15.22
N LYS A 112 -1.66 -0.71 15.37
CA LYS A 112 -0.65 -0.18 14.44
C LYS A 112 -0.85 -0.64 12.99
N TYR A 113 -1.44 -1.83 12.78
CA TYR A 113 -1.67 -2.34 11.43
C TYR A 113 -2.82 -1.61 10.73
N MET A 114 -3.94 -1.37 11.42
CA MET A 114 -5.02 -0.57 10.86
C MET A 114 -4.60 0.89 10.68
N TRP A 115 -3.84 1.43 11.63
CA TRP A 115 -3.27 2.76 11.57
C TRP A 115 -2.41 2.98 10.32
N ALA A 116 -1.46 2.08 10.06
CA ALA A 116 -0.67 2.11 8.84
C ALA A 116 -1.54 1.87 7.59
N GLY A 117 -2.50 0.94 7.67
CA GLY A 117 -3.44 0.67 6.58
C GLY A 117 -4.26 1.88 6.15
N ILE A 118 -4.58 2.79 7.05
CA ILE A 118 -5.22 4.07 6.72
C ILE A 118 -4.31 4.90 5.80
N GLY A 119 -3.00 5.01 6.13
CA GLY A 119 -2.03 5.76 5.33
C GLY A 119 -1.87 5.20 3.91
N ASP A 120 -1.71 3.89 3.79
CA ASP A 120 -1.62 3.20 2.50
C ASP A 120 -2.91 3.37 1.66
N THR A 121 -4.06 3.28 2.32
CA THR A 121 -5.35 3.32 1.64
C THR A 121 -5.67 4.68 1.03
N TYR A 122 -5.51 5.78 1.76
CA TYR A 122 -5.82 7.08 1.17
C TYR A 122 -4.81 7.50 0.10
N ALA A 123 -3.58 6.98 0.15
CA ALA A 123 -2.60 7.20 -0.91
C ALA A 123 -3.12 6.70 -2.26
N LYS A 124 -3.84 5.59 -2.28
CA LYS A 124 -4.46 5.04 -3.49
C LYS A 124 -5.33 6.07 -4.23
N TYR A 125 -6.09 6.89 -3.50
CA TYR A 125 -6.87 7.95 -4.11
C TYR A 125 -5.98 9.03 -4.75
N PHE A 126 -5.01 9.57 -3.99
CA PHE A 126 -4.20 10.68 -4.47
C PHE A 126 -3.31 10.29 -5.65
N GLU A 127 -2.74 9.10 -5.61
CA GLU A 127 -1.89 8.59 -6.68
C GLU A 127 -2.70 8.28 -7.94
N ALA A 128 -3.85 7.63 -7.81
CA ALA A 128 -4.72 7.33 -8.94
C ALA A 128 -5.27 8.61 -9.59
N GLU A 129 -5.67 9.60 -8.80
CA GLU A 129 -6.17 10.88 -9.28
C GLU A 129 -5.08 11.67 -10.01
N MET A 130 -3.89 11.72 -9.42
CA MET A 130 -2.77 12.44 -10.01
C MET A 130 -2.28 11.80 -11.31
N SER A 131 -2.03 10.50 -11.31
CA SER A 131 -1.48 9.78 -12.47
C SER A 131 -2.44 9.71 -13.66
N SER A 132 -3.75 9.73 -13.41
CA SER A 132 -4.78 9.66 -14.47
C SER A 132 -5.27 11.01 -14.97
N ARG A 133 -4.79 12.10 -14.39
CA ARG A 133 -5.31 13.44 -14.64
C ARG A 133 -5.07 13.89 -16.09
N GLY A 134 -6.14 14.24 -16.77
CA GLY A 134 -6.11 14.76 -18.15
C GLY A 134 -6.04 13.67 -19.23
N GLU A 135 -6.20 12.41 -18.86
CA GLU A 135 -6.17 11.29 -19.80
C GLU A 135 -7.57 10.79 -20.20
N ASP A 136 -7.70 10.33 -21.44
CA ASP A 136 -8.88 9.60 -21.91
C ASP A 136 -8.83 8.14 -21.44
N LEU A 137 -9.32 7.93 -20.22
CA LEU A 137 -9.28 6.62 -19.58
C LEU A 137 -10.24 5.63 -20.25
N VAL A 138 -9.78 4.42 -20.50
CA VAL A 138 -10.68 3.31 -20.83
C VAL A 138 -11.60 3.01 -19.63
N HIS A 139 -12.77 2.44 -19.92
CA HIS A 139 -13.87 2.29 -18.95
C HIS A 139 -13.43 1.71 -17.59
N TYR A 140 -12.64 0.64 -17.56
CA TYR A 140 -12.26 0.00 -16.31
C TYR A 140 -11.24 0.82 -15.51
N HIS A 141 -10.31 1.55 -16.15
CA HIS A 141 -9.44 2.50 -15.46
C HIS A 141 -10.25 3.68 -14.88
N ALA A 142 -11.19 4.23 -15.66
CA ALA A 142 -12.10 5.28 -15.16
C ALA A 142 -12.91 4.79 -13.94
N LEU A 143 -13.37 3.52 -13.98
CA LEU A 143 -14.04 2.89 -12.83
C LEU A 143 -13.10 2.76 -11.64
N GLY A 144 -11.84 2.38 -11.87
CA GLY A 144 -10.80 2.28 -10.82
C GLY A 144 -10.52 3.62 -10.15
N VAL A 145 -10.33 4.69 -10.94
CA VAL A 145 -10.15 6.06 -10.43
C VAL A 145 -11.37 6.52 -9.64
N THR A 146 -12.58 6.28 -10.16
CA THR A 146 -13.82 6.62 -9.44
C THR A 146 -13.95 5.84 -8.14
N THR A 147 -13.62 4.54 -8.15
CA THR A 147 -13.64 3.69 -6.96
C THR A 147 -12.63 4.15 -5.92
N SER A 148 -11.46 4.66 -6.34
CA SER A 148 -10.41 5.12 -5.43
C SER A 148 -10.85 6.27 -4.53
N GLN A 149 -11.89 7.04 -4.87
CA GLN A 149 -12.46 8.06 -4.00
C GLN A 149 -12.97 7.48 -2.67
N MET A 150 -13.43 6.24 -2.69
CA MET A 150 -13.83 5.52 -1.47
C MET A 150 -12.63 5.06 -0.63
N CYS A 151 -11.40 5.17 -1.13
CA CYS A 151 -10.19 5.01 -0.32
C CYS A 151 -9.90 6.24 0.56
N LEU A 152 -10.47 7.41 0.28
CA LEU A 152 -10.27 8.63 1.06
C LEU A 152 -11.47 8.96 1.96
N THR A 153 -12.66 9.05 1.37
CA THR A 153 -13.85 9.61 2.05
C THR A 153 -14.22 8.91 3.37
N PRO A 154 -14.32 7.56 3.43
CA PRO A 154 -14.63 6.87 4.68
C PRO A 154 -13.53 7.05 5.74
N LEU A 155 -12.26 7.09 5.32
CA LEU A 155 -11.14 7.21 6.23
C LEU A 155 -11.09 8.58 6.89
N LEU A 156 -11.30 9.65 6.14
CA LEU A 156 -11.40 11.00 6.70
C LEU A 156 -12.59 11.15 7.66
N LYS A 157 -13.71 10.47 7.35
CA LYS A 157 -14.93 10.56 8.15
C LYS A 157 -14.86 9.72 9.42
N TYR A 158 -14.30 8.52 9.35
CA TYR A 158 -14.40 7.52 10.41
C TYR A 158 -13.04 7.15 11.01
N GLY A 159 -11.91 7.46 10.37
CA GLY A 159 -10.59 6.92 10.70
C GLY A 159 -10.17 7.17 12.15
N LYS A 160 -10.33 8.39 12.65
CA LYS A 160 -9.97 8.71 14.04
C LYS A 160 -10.83 7.91 15.05
N LYS A 161 -12.15 7.94 14.89
CA LYS A 161 -13.07 7.20 15.75
C LYS A 161 -12.84 5.69 15.67
N ALA A 162 -12.62 5.18 14.46
CA ALA A 162 -12.30 3.78 14.23
C ALA A 162 -11.03 3.35 14.96
N LEU A 163 -9.96 4.16 14.94
CA LEU A 163 -8.72 3.86 15.68
C LEU A 163 -8.92 3.85 17.19
N ASP A 164 -9.74 4.76 17.72
CA ASP A 164 -10.04 4.80 19.15
C ASP A 164 -10.84 3.56 19.59
N ASP A 165 -11.84 3.16 18.80
CA ASP A 165 -12.62 1.95 19.04
C ASP A 165 -11.75 0.68 18.89
N PHE A 166 -10.88 0.66 17.90
CA PHE A 166 -9.96 -0.45 17.64
C PHE A 166 -8.99 -0.68 18.78
N LYS A 167 -8.48 0.38 19.41
CA LYS A 167 -7.61 0.28 20.61
C LYS A 167 -8.29 -0.42 21.77
N SER A 168 -9.63 -0.30 21.87
CA SER A 168 -10.45 -1.00 22.86
C SER A 168 -10.91 -2.41 22.41
N GLY A 169 -10.51 -2.85 21.22
CA GLY A 169 -10.93 -4.12 20.63
C GLY A 169 -12.40 -4.16 20.19
N THR A 170 -13.01 -2.98 19.98
CA THR A 170 -14.43 -2.84 19.61
C THR A 170 -14.58 -2.86 18.08
N ALA A 171 -15.34 -3.80 17.57
CA ALA A 171 -15.74 -3.86 16.16
C ALA A 171 -16.97 -2.98 15.92
N SER A 172 -16.77 -1.66 15.96
CA SER A 172 -17.83 -0.68 15.72
C SER A 172 -18.17 -0.53 14.23
N PHE A 173 -19.23 0.19 13.90
CA PHE A 173 -19.55 0.56 12.54
C PHE A 173 -18.39 1.31 11.87
N GLU A 174 -17.76 2.25 12.56
CA GLU A 174 -16.63 3.03 12.05
C GLU A 174 -15.43 2.14 11.74
N VAL A 175 -15.12 1.18 12.61
CA VAL A 175 -14.07 0.17 12.36
C VAL A 175 -14.39 -0.64 11.13
N GLU A 176 -15.64 -1.09 10.97
CA GLU A 176 -16.05 -1.83 9.78
C GLU A 176 -15.88 -1.02 8.49
N GLN A 177 -16.31 0.26 8.48
CA GLN A 177 -16.16 1.13 7.30
C GLN A 177 -14.69 1.33 6.91
N VAL A 178 -13.79 1.53 7.87
CA VAL A 178 -12.36 1.68 7.64
C VAL A 178 -11.74 0.37 7.15
N VAL A 179 -12.07 -0.76 7.78
CA VAL A 179 -11.61 -2.10 7.37
C VAL A 179 -12.03 -2.42 5.93
N LEU A 180 -13.28 -2.13 5.56
CA LEU A 180 -13.77 -2.33 4.19
C LEU A 180 -13.07 -1.39 3.19
N GLY A 181 -12.76 -0.15 3.59
CA GLY A 181 -11.93 0.76 2.79
C GLY A 181 -10.56 0.17 2.50
N ILE A 182 -9.87 -0.29 3.54
CA ILE A 182 -8.52 -0.84 3.45
C ILE A 182 -8.48 -2.14 2.64
N ILE A 183 -9.37 -3.08 2.92
CA ILE A 183 -9.28 -4.43 2.32
C ILE A 183 -10.00 -4.50 0.99
N VAL A 184 -11.23 -4.00 0.90
CA VAL A 184 -12.09 -4.21 -0.27
C VAL A 184 -11.90 -3.10 -1.29
N THR A 185 -12.09 -1.84 -0.88
CA THR A 185 -12.05 -0.72 -1.83
C THR A 185 -10.67 -0.57 -2.46
N THR A 186 -9.61 -0.61 -1.64
CA THR A 186 -8.23 -0.55 -2.15
C THR A 186 -7.93 -1.72 -3.08
N GLY A 187 -8.41 -2.92 -2.76
CA GLY A 187 -8.21 -4.09 -3.61
C GLY A 187 -8.90 -3.98 -4.95
N ILE A 188 -10.17 -3.55 -4.99
CA ILE A 188 -10.93 -3.34 -6.23
C ILE A 188 -10.26 -2.24 -7.07
N ALA A 189 -9.94 -1.09 -6.46
CA ALA A 189 -9.24 -0.01 -7.15
C ALA A 189 -7.91 -0.48 -7.74
N SER A 190 -7.11 -1.22 -6.97
CA SER A 190 -5.82 -1.77 -7.44
C SER A 190 -5.99 -2.73 -8.62
N ILE A 191 -6.97 -3.62 -8.59
CA ILE A 191 -7.23 -4.54 -9.71
C ILE A 191 -7.60 -3.77 -10.98
N LEU A 192 -8.45 -2.74 -10.86
CA LEU A 192 -8.92 -1.95 -11.98
C LEU A 192 -7.85 -0.99 -12.54
N LEU A 193 -6.93 -0.51 -11.69
CA LEU A 193 -5.88 0.42 -12.06
C LEU A 193 -4.58 -0.26 -12.52
N THR A 194 -4.44 -1.56 -12.27
CA THR A 194 -3.29 -2.32 -12.71
C THR A 194 -3.55 -2.84 -14.13
N ASN A 195 -2.74 -2.40 -15.09
CA ASN A 195 -2.74 -2.98 -16.43
C ASN A 195 -1.85 -4.22 -16.44
N GLU A 196 -2.11 -5.19 -17.33
CA GLU A 196 -1.37 -6.46 -17.46
C GLU A 196 0.14 -6.28 -17.60
N HIS A 197 0.60 -5.12 -18.05
CA HIS A 197 2.01 -4.85 -18.36
C HIS A 197 2.57 -3.56 -17.76
N ILE A 198 1.74 -2.68 -17.21
CA ILE A 198 2.14 -1.36 -16.75
C ILE A 198 1.30 -1.00 -15.50
N ILE A 199 1.96 -0.58 -14.42
CA ILE A 199 1.30 -0.14 -13.17
C ILE A 199 1.10 1.38 -13.23
N ASP A 200 0.42 1.87 -14.26
CA ASP A 200 0.38 3.28 -14.59
C ASP A 200 -0.37 4.16 -13.58
N TYR A 201 -1.46 3.65 -13.00
CA TYR A 201 -2.33 4.46 -12.14
C TYR A 201 -2.38 3.93 -10.70
N ASN A 202 -1.63 2.89 -10.39
CA ASN A 202 -1.76 2.16 -9.14
C ASN A 202 -0.85 2.67 -8.02
N THR A 203 0.32 3.19 -8.37
CA THR A 203 1.30 3.82 -7.49
C THR A 203 1.79 5.12 -8.10
N GLY A 204 2.40 5.99 -7.28
CA GLY A 204 2.89 7.28 -7.72
C GLY A 204 3.94 7.85 -6.76
N LEU A 205 3.95 9.16 -6.58
CA LEU A 205 4.99 9.85 -5.80
C LEU A 205 5.01 9.43 -4.32
N ALA A 206 3.87 9.12 -3.71
CA ALA A 206 3.84 8.69 -2.31
C ALA A 206 4.57 7.36 -2.11
N HIS A 207 4.35 6.38 -3.01
CA HIS A 207 5.09 5.13 -3.01
C HIS A 207 6.54 5.30 -3.44
N ALA A 208 6.85 6.20 -4.39
CA ALA A 208 8.24 6.52 -4.75
C ALA A 208 9.03 7.05 -3.53
N VAL A 209 8.43 7.91 -2.71
CA VAL A 209 9.01 8.36 -1.44
C VAL A 209 9.26 7.18 -0.49
N PHE A 210 8.27 6.29 -0.32
CA PHE A 210 8.42 5.10 0.51
C PHE A 210 9.58 4.22 0.01
N TYR A 211 9.62 3.85 -1.27
CA TYR A 211 10.68 2.98 -1.81
C TYR A 211 12.07 3.59 -1.68
N ALA A 212 12.20 4.90 -1.90
CA ALA A 212 13.47 5.59 -1.68
C ALA A 212 13.90 5.55 -0.21
N LEU A 213 12.95 5.75 0.72
CA LEU A 213 13.20 5.70 2.16
C LEU A 213 13.61 4.30 2.66
N THR A 214 13.15 3.21 2.04
CA THR A 214 13.58 1.85 2.41
C THR A 214 15.07 1.57 2.16
N SER A 215 15.77 2.45 1.43
CA SER A 215 17.23 2.39 1.32
C SER A 215 17.96 2.77 2.62
N PHE A 216 17.25 3.29 3.61
CA PHE A 216 17.73 3.56 4.95
C PHE A 216 17.27 2.41 5.87
N PRO A 217 18.17 1.58 6.41
CA PRO A 217 17.80 0.32 7.07
C PRO A 217 16.79 0.46 8.22
N HIS A 218 16.89 1.54 9.00
CA HIS A 218 15.98 1.79 10.13
C HIS A 218 14.52 2.01 9.70
N ILE A 219 14.29 2.48 8.47
CA ILE A 219 12.94 2.66 7.93
C ILE A 219 12.24 1.29 7.79
N GLU A 220 12.90 0.32 7.15
CA GLU A 220 12.31 -1.00 6.97
C GLU A 220 12.19 -1.77 8.29
N GLU A 221 13.12 -1.57 9.22
CA GLU A 221 13.15 -2.26 10.51
C GLU A 221 12.11 -1.73 11.51
N ARG A 222 11.80 -0.43 11.50
CA ARG A 222 11.05 0.24 12.57
C ARG A 222 9.73 0.82 12.14
N HIS A 223 9.55 1.11 10.86
CA HIS A 223 8.37 1.75 10.32
C HIS A 223 7.52 0.82 9.49
N LEU A 224 6.23 1.08 9.43
CA LEU A 224 5.30 0.30 8.63
C LEU A 224 5.12 0.93 7.25
N HIS A 225 4.92 0.10 6.23
CA HIS A 225 4.72 0.53 4.84
C HIS A 225 3.74 1.71 4.72
N GLY A 226 2.51 1.54 5.18
CA GLY A 226 1.48 2.56 5.04
C GLY A 226 1.69 3.81 5.90
N GLU A 227 2.48 3.71 6.97
CA GLU A 227 2.93 4.86 7.76
C GLU A 227 3.75 5.81 6.87
N ILE A 228 4.76 5.27 6.19
CA ILE A 228 5.66 6.04 5.32
C ILE A 228 4.95 6.48 4.03
N VAL A 229 4.10 5.63 3.45
CA VAL A 229 3.30 6.01 2.28
C VAL A 229 2.37 7.18 2.63
N GLY A 230 1.77 7.17 3.83
CA GLY A 230 0.95 8.27 4.33
C GLY A 230 1.72 9.59 4.46
N TYR A 231 2.98 9.54 4.91
CA TYR A 231 3.89 10.69 4.88
C TYR A 231 4.17 11.15 3.43
N GLY A 232 4.43 10.20 2.53
CA GLY A 232 4.67 10.46 1.12
C GLY A 232 3.52 11.20 0.42
N VAL A 233 2.28 11.01 0.87
CA VAL A 233 1.11 11.77 0.36
C VAL A 233 1.23 13.26 0.64
N LEU A 234 1.78 13.66 1.78
CA LEU A 234 2.01 15.09 2.08
C LEU A 234 3.00 15.71 1.09
N ILE A 235 4.05 14.96 0.74
CA ILE A 235 5.03 15.37 -0.29
C ILE A 235 4.36 15.46 -1.67
N LEU A 236 3.56 14.45 -2.05
CA LEU A 236 2.80 14.45 -3.31
C LEU A 236 1.93 15.70 -3.43
N LEU A 237 1.15 16.03 -2.40
CA LEU A 237 0.25 17.18 -2.41
C LEU A 237 1.00 18.53 -2.50
N LEU A 238 2.18 18.63 -1.91
CA LEU A 238 3.03 19.83 -2.01
C LEU A 238 3.68 19.95 -3.40
N VAL A 239 4.13 18.84 -3.99
CA VAL A 239 4.64 18.81 -5.38
C VAL A 239 3.54 19.20 -6.35
N ASP A 240 2.33 18.69 -6.13
CA ASP A 240 1.14 19.00 -6.94
C ASP A 240 0.55 20.40 -6.67
N LYS A 241 1.08 21.15 -5.69
CA LYS A 241 0.62 22.48 -5.25
C LYS A 241 -0.83 22.49 -4.79
N ASN A 242 -1.34 21.36 -4.31
CA ASN A 242 -2.69 21.23 -3.78
C ASN A 242 -2.71 21.63 -2.30
N GLU A 243 -2.63 22.95 -2.04
CA GLU A 243 -2.50 23.51 -0.69
C GLU A 243 -3.70 23.21 0.22
N GLU A 244 -4.91 23.19 -0.34
CA GLU A 244 -6.13 22.91 0.44
C GLU A 244 -6.11 21.49 0.97
N MET A 245 -5.86 20.52 0.07
CA MET A 245 -5.85 19.13 0.44
C MET A 245 -4.62 18.77 1.29
N PHE A 246 -3.47 19.42 1.04
CA PHE A 246 -2.29 19.30 1.89
C PHE A 246 -2.60 19.63 3.36
N LYS A 247 -3.20 20.81 3.62
CA LYS A 247 -3.56 21.21 5.00
C LYS A 247 -4.52 20.22 5.63
N LYS A 248 -5.54 19.79 4.90
CA LYS A 248 -6.52 18.82 5.39
C LYS A 248 -5.88 17.47 5.74
N MET A 249 -4.97 16.97 4.89
CA MET A 249 -4.29 15.70 5.14
C MET A 249 -3.24 15.81 6.24
N PHE A 250 -2.54 16.94 6.35
CA PHE A 250 -1.63 17.21 7.45
C PHE A 250 -2.35 17.18 8.80
N GLU A 251 -3.48 17.88 8.93
CA GLU A 251 -4.32 17.86 10.14
C GLU A 251 -4.86 16.46 10.44
N PHE A 252 -5.28 15.74 9.41
CA PHE A 252 -5.75 14.36 9.55
C PHE A 252 -4.63 13.46 10.09
N ASN A 253 -3.45 13.48 9.46
CA ASN A 253 -2.29 12.71 9.90
C ASN A 253 -1.94 13.00 11.37
N ARG A 254 -1.86 14.27 11.74
CA ARG A 254 -1.65 14.66 13.16
C ARG A 254 -2.72 14.11 14.09
N SER A 255 -3.98 14.16 13.67
CA SER A 255 -5.12 13.72 14.49
C SER A 255 -5.09 12.22 14.84
N ILE A 256 -4.36 11.43 14.07
CA ILE A 256 -4.19 9.97 14.23
C ILE A 256 -2.73 9.56 14.48
N ASN A 257 -1.82 10.51 14.66
CA ASN A 257 -0.38 10.33 14.86
C ASN A 257 0.33 9.60 13.68
N LEU A 258 -0.10 9.83 12.45
CA LEU A 258 0.71 9.50 11.28
C LEU A 258 1.81 10.56 11.09
N PRO A 259 2.97 10.20 10.51
CA PRO A 259 4.09 11.12 10.34
C PRO A 259 3.70 12.39 9.57
N THR A 260 4.25 13.53 10.02
CA THR A 260 4.06 14.86 9.43
C THR A 260 5.36 15.64 9.24
N CYS A 261 6.49 15.07 9.67
CA CYS A 261 7.82 15.63 9.46
C CYS A 261 8.87 14.51 9.37
N LEU A 262 10.07 14.86 8.93
CA LEU A 262 11.20 13.91 8.82
C LEU A 262 11.57 13.28 10.18
N ALA A 263 11.49 14.05 11.27
CA ALA A 263 11.81 13.55 12.61
C ALA A 263 10.85 12.42 13.04
N ASP A 264 9.60 12.44 12.61
CA ASP A 264 8.61 11.38 12.92
C ASP A 264 8.99 10.02 12.31
N ILE A 265 9.83 10.03 11.27
CA ILE A 265 10.35 8.85 10.58
C ILE A 265 11.87 8.66 10.79
N GLU A 266 12.41 9.21 11.88
CA GLU A 266 13.84 9.13 12.25
C GLU A 266 14.81 9.62 11.15
N MET A 267 14.38 10.58 10.32
CA MET A 267 15.15 11.23 9.27
C MET A 267 15.42 12.70 9.62
N ASN A 268 16.31 13.34 8.88
CA ASN A 268 16.61 14.76 9.00
C ASN A 268 16.83 15.43 7.64
N GLU A 269 16.96 16.75 7.61
CA GLU A 269 17.08 17.52 6.38
C GLU A 269 18.40 17.25 5.62
N ASP A 270 19.46 16.77 6.29
CA ASP A 270 20.74 16.43 5.63
C ASP A 270 20.63 15.15 4.79
N ASP A 271 19.65 14.29 5.08
CA ASP A 271 19.39 13.09 4.32
C ASP A 271 18.76 13.37 2.94
N LEU A 272 18.21 14.58 2.75
CA LEU A 272 17.50 14.94 1.52
C LEU A 272 18.37 14.91 0.27
N ASP A 273 19.65 15.25 0.39
CA ASP A 273 20.59 15.24 -0.73
C ASP A 273 20.77 13.84 -1.32
N LYS A 274 20.65 12.81 -0.48
CA LYS A 274 20.65 11.40 -0.90
C LYS A 274 19.26 10.92 -1.31
N LEU A 275 18.23 11.29 -0.55
CA LEU A 275 16.86 10.80 -0.70
C LEU A 275 16.22 11.29 -2.00
N VAL A 276 16.30 12.59 -2.29
CA VAL A 276 15.57 13.22 -3.40
C VAL A 276 15.93 12.65 -4.76
N PRO A 277 17.22 12.46 -5.12
CA PRO A 277 17.58 11.78 -6.37
C PRO A 277 17.02 10.36 -6.47
N MET A 278 16.96 9.63 -5.33
CA MET A 278 16.41 8.27 -5.31
C MET A 278 14.90 8.28 -5.58
N VAL A 279 14.14 9.20 -4.99
CA VAL A 279 12.71 9.38 -5.28
C VAL A 279 12.48 9.66 -6.76
N CYS A 280 13.27 10.55 -7.35
CA CYS A 280 13.12 10.96 -8.75
C CYS A 280 13.56 9.89 -9.76
N ASN A 281 14.24 8.84 -9.32
CA ASN A 281 14.62 7.68 -10.13
C ASN A 281 13.63 6.51 -10.03
N MET A 282 12.57 6.62 -9.21
CA MET A 282 11.55 5.58 -9.11
C MET A 282 10.63 5.61 -10.31
N LYS A 283 10.28 4.43 -10.83
CA LYS A 283 9.37 4.29 -11.97
C LYS A 283 7.93 4.71 -11.66
N ASP A 284 7.57 4.71 -10.41
CA ASP A 284 6.24 5.08 -9.93
C ASP A 284 5.85 6.52 -10.30
N ILE A 285 6.84 7.37 -10.60
CA ILE A 285 6.60 8.76 -11.03
C ILE A 285 6.71 8.97 -12.56
N ASP A 286 6.92 7.91 -13.34
CA ASP A 286 7.02 8.03 -14.80
C ASP A 286 5.69 8.43 -15.44
N HIS A 287 4.57 8.05 -14.80
CA HIS A 287 3.22 8.33 -15.27
C HIS A 287 2.56 9.44 -14.42
N ASN A 288 2.79 10.68 -14.80
CA ASN A 288 2.24 11.86 -14.15
C ASN A 288 1.85 12.91 -15.20
N PRO A 289 0.92 13.83 -14.90
CA PRO A 289 0.50 14.87 -15.84
C PRO A 289 1.61 15.88 -16.17
N TYR A 290 2.72 15.85 -15.44
CA TYR A 290 3.91 16.66 -15.66
C TYR A 290 5.16 15.94 -15.13
N LYS A 291 6.33 16.33 -15.64
CA LYS A 291 7.60 15.77 -15.17
C LYS A 291 7.92 16.26 -13.76
N ILE A 292 8.04 15.35 -12.81
CA ILE A 292 8.50 15.62 -11.46
C ILE A 292 10.03 15.77 -11.48
N SER A 293 10.56 16.86 -10.90
CA SER A 293 11.99 17.15 -10.82
C SER A 293 12.49 17.10 -9.38
N GLU A 294 13.81 16.91 -9.22
CA GLU A 294 14.45 16.94 -7.90
C GLU A 294 14.18 18.26 -7.16
N ASP A 295 14.21 19.40 -7.86
CA ASP A 295 13.91 20.71 -7.28
C ASP A 295 12.48 20.78 -6.70
N MET A 296 11.50 20.19 -7.39
CA MET A 296 10.11 20.14 -6.90
C MET A 296 10.01 19.30 -5.63
N VAL A 297 10.62 18.11 -5.63
CA VAL A 297 10.59 17.18 -4.50
C VAL A 297 11.34 17.77 -3.31
N TYR A 298 12.53 18.33 -3.53
CA TYR A 298 13.33 18.99 -2.48
C TYR A 298 12.56 20.12 -1.81
N LYS A 299 11.97 21.03 -2.62
CA LYS A 299 11.14 22.12 -2.11
C LYS A 299 9.92 21.65 -1.33
N ALA A 300 9.31 20.53 -1.75
CA ALA A 300 8.17 19.95 -1.05
C ALA A 300 8.59 19.45 0.35
N PHE A 301 9.71 18.73 0.48
CA PHE A 301 10.25 18.33 1.78
C PHE A 301 10.54 19.54 2.67
N LYS A 302 11.27 20.53 2.16
CA LYS A 302 11.59 21.75 2.94
C LYS A 302 10.33 22.49 3.41
N LYS A 303 9.34 22.61 2.52
CA LYS A 303 8.06 23.25 2.85
C LYS A 303 7.27 22.47 3.90
N LEU A 304 7.29 21.13 3.85
CA LEU A 304 6.67 20.31 4.89
C LEU A 304 7.33 20.52 6.24
N GLU A 305 8.67 20.52 6.29
CA GLU A 305 9.42 20.76 7.54
C GLU A 305 9.15 22.17 8.12
N GLU A 306 9.13 23.20 7.27
CA GLU A 306 8.76 24.56 7.69
C GLU A 306 7.32 24.61 8.24
N TYR A 307 6.38 23.97 7.54
CA TYR A 307 4.98 23.96 7.97
C TYR A 307 4.79 23.20 9.28
N SER A 308 5.45 22.08 9.45
CA SER A 308 5.39 21.26 10.67
C SER A 308 5.96 21.98 11.90
N LYS A 309 7.01 22.82 11.74
CA LYS A 309 7.59 23.62 12.85
C LYS A 309 6.65 24.70 13.38
N ILE A 310 5.68 25.15 12.57
CA ILE A 310 4.76 26.25 12.92
C ILE A 310 3.44 25.71 13.47
N ASN A 311 3.04 24.54 13.06
CA ASN A 311 1.75 23.93 13.36
C ASN A 311 1.90 22.67 14.20
#